data_048e48468015fe10a93a6c497c6a9f3b
#
_entry.id   048e48468015fe10a93a6c497c6a9f3b
#
_cell.length_a   1.000
_cell.length_b   1.000
_cell.length_c   1.000
_cell.angle_alpha   90.00
_cell.angle_beta   90.00
_cell.angle_gamma   90.00
#
_symmetry.space_group_name_H-M   'P 1'
#
loop_
_entity.id
_entity.type
_entity.pdbx_description
1 polymer ?
#
loop_
_entity_poly.entity_id
_entity_poly.type
_entity_poly.pdbx_seq_one_letter_code
_entity_poly.pdbx_strand_id
1 'polypeptide(L)'
;MMTFHKNKGFICLVVMGLASSVLGDEIGSVDTAFKLIGANHKIVIEAFDDPKIEGVSCHLSRAKTGGLKGTFGVAEDTSDASIACRQTGVITLPPDVASKKRDGERVFKESTSLLFKHIQVVRFYDAKRNTLIYLTYSDKLIDGSPQNAISTVQITNAIFEK
;
A
#
# COMPACT_ATOMS: atom_id res chain seq x y z
N MET A 1 57.48 32.85 -10.46
CA MET A 1 56.12 33.21 -10.86
C MET A 1 55.27 31.94 -10.77
N MET A 2 54.65 31.71 -9.59
CA MET A 2 53.91 30.49 -9.28
C MET A 2 52.43 30.77 -9.45
N THR A 3 51.78 30.08 -10.39
CA THR A 3 50.35 30.15 -10.67
C THR A 3 49.59 29.13 -9.81
N PHE A 4 48.78 29.63 -8.89
CA PHE A 4 47.87 28.84 -8.07
C PHE A 4 46.61 28.47 -8.89
N HIS A 5 46.40 27.18 -9.11
CA HIS A 5 45.13 26.64 -9.64
C HIS A 5 44.12 26.45 -8.52
N LYS A 6 43.04 27.24 -8.59
CA LYS A 6 41.85 27.08 -7.70
C LYS A 6 40.98 25.93 -8.23
N ASN A 7 41.01 24.79 -7.55
CA ASN A 7 40.05 23.70 -7.75
C ASN A 7 38.70 24.11 -7.16
N LYS A 8 37.68 24.32 -8.00
CA LYS A 8 36.28 24.46 -7.60
C LYS A 8 35.70 23.05 -7.42
N GLY A 9 35.65 22.57 -6.19
CA GLY A 9 34.94 21.34 -5.85
C GLY A 9 33.43 21.52 -6.08
N PHE A 10 32.89 20.78 -7.02
CA PHE A 10 31.45 20.70 -7.29
C PHE A 10 30.85 19.71 -6.29
N ILE A 11 30.18 20.22 -5.25
CA ILE A 11 29.44 19.38 -4.29
C ILE A 11 28.13 18.99 -4.96
N CYS A 12 28.07 17.73 -5.41
CA CYS A 12 26.84 17.14 -5.92
C CYS A 12 25.96 16.76 -4.71
N LEU A 13 24.93 17.59 -4.45
CA LEU A 13 23.94 17.31 -3.41
C LEU A 13 23.03 16.19 -3.93
N VAL A 14 23.27 14.96 -3.48
CA VAL A 14 22.38 13.84 -3.75
C VAL A 14 21.15 14.01 -2.86
N VAL A 15 20.06 14.52 -3.44
CA VAL A 15 18.75 14.52 -2.79
C VAL A 15 18.22 13.07 -2.82
N MET A 16 18.42 12.35 -1.73
CA MET A 16 17.80 11.06 -1.50
C MET A 16 16.31 11.30 -1.27
N GLY A 17 15.50 11.07 -2.30
CA GLY A 17 14.05 11.03 -2.18
C GLY A 17 13.64 9.92 -1.21
N LEU A 18 13.17 10.29 -0.03
CA LEU A 18 12.54 9.39 0.94
C LEU A 18 11.23 8.91 0.30
N ALA A 19 11.20 7.67 -0.17
CA ALA A 19 9.96 7.00 -0.49
C ALA A 19 9.18 6.81 0.82
N SER A 20 8.20 7.67 1.07
CA SER A 20 7.29 7.53 2.19
C SER A 20 6.48 6.25 2.01
N SER A 21 6.72 5.26 2.84
CA SER A 21 5.83 4.11 2.96
C SER A 21 4.54 4.62 3.59
N VAL A 22 3.42 4.55 2.87
CA VAL A 22 2.11 4.84 3.46
C VAL A 22 1.80 3.70 4.41
N LEU A 23 1.83 3.99 5.70
CA LEU A 23 1.33 3.10 6.75
C LEU A 23 -0.18 3.34 6.86
N GLY A 24 -0.95 2.25 6.97
CA GLY A 24 -2.39 2.36 7.23
C GLY A 24 -2.64 2.75 8.68
N ASP A 25 -3.66 3.58 8.88
CA ASP A 25 -4.19 3.91 10.21
C ASP A 25 -5.10 2.78 10.67
N GLU A 26 -4.84 2.18 11.84
CA GLU A 26 -5.76 1.18 12.42
C GLU A 26 -7.04 1.88 12.88
N ILE A 27 -8.15 1.63 12.20
CA ILE A 27 -9.47 2.19 12.51
C ILE A 27 -10.12 1.41 13.67
N GLY A 28 -9.89 0.10 13.70
CA GLY A 28 -10.42 -0.77 14.75
C GLY A 28 -10.15 -2.24 14.51
N SER A 29 -10.56 -3.05 15.46
CA SER A 29 -10.39 -4.49 15.36
C SER A 29 -11.49 -5.26 16.10
N VAL A 30 -11.69 -6.53 15.69
CA VAL A 30 -12.61 -7.49 16.33
C VAL A 30 -11.84 -8.74 16.69
N ASP A 31 -11.91 -9.16 17.95
CA ASP A 31 -11.34 -10.42 18.39
C ASP A 31 -12.15 -11.60 17.82
N THR A 32 -11.46 -12.57 17.22
CA THR A 32 -12.09 -13.74 16.59
C THR A 32 -11.90 -15.02 17.39
N ALA A 33 -10.89 -15.08 18.25
CA ALA A 33 -10.66 -16.22 19.13
C ALA A 33 -10.04 -15.74 20.45
N PHE A 34 -10.64 -16.19 21.56
CA PHE A 34 -10.14 -15.90 22.89
C PHE A 34 -9.00 -16.87 23.23
N LYS A 35 -7.90 -16.35 23.74
CA LYS A 35 -6.78 -17.12 24.29
C LYS A 35 -6.61 -16.81 25.76
N LEU A 36 -6.46 -17.85 26.58
CA LEU A 36 -6.19 -17.71 28.02
C LEU A 36 -4.83 -17.07 28.32
N ILE A 37 -3.86 -17.18 27.41
CA ILE A 37 -2.52 -16.61 27.55
C ILE A 37 -2.10 -16.02 26.22
N GLY A 38 -1.70 -14.73 26.24
CA GLY A 38 -1.27 -13.97 25.07
C GLY A 38 -2.40 -13.18 24.41
N ALA A 39 -2.06 -12.46 23.33
CA ALA A 39 -3.04 -11.67 22.59
C ALA A 39 -3.97 -12.57 21.76
N ASN A 40 -5.24 -12.15 21.63
CA ASN A 40 -6.24 -12.84 20.83
C ASN A 40 -5.94 -12.78 19.33
N HIS A 41 -6.48 -13.73 18.58
CA HIS A 41 -6.62 -13.56 17.14
C HIS A 41 -7.66 -12.49 16.87
N LYS A 42 -7.39 -11.60 15.93
CA LYS A 42 -8.28 -10.49 15.60
C LYS A 42 -8.33 -10.23 14.11
N ILE A 43 -9.43 -9.64 13.65
CA ILE A 43 -9.50 -8.97 12.35
C ILE A 43 -9.29 -7.47 12.63
N VAL A 44 -8.36 -6.87 11.92
CA VAL A 44 -8.12 -5.43 11.97
C VAL A 44 -8.64 -4.76 10.71
N ILE A 45 -9.09 -3.52 10.87
CA ILE A 45 -9.48 -2.62 9.78
C ILE A 45 -8.47 -1.49 9.77
N GLU A 46 -7.82 -1.28 8.63
CA GLU A 46 -6.85 -0.22 8.40
C GLU A 46 -7.34 0.66 7.26
N ALA A 47 -7.09 1.97 7.35
CA ALA A 47 -7.38 2.91 6.29
C ALA A 47 -6.10 3.53 5.76
N PHE A 48 -6.07 3.82 4.47
CA PHE A 48 -5.01 4.60 3.84
C PHE A 48 -5.57 5.43 2.69
N ASP A 49 -4.98 6.58 2.46
CA ASP A 49 -5.25 7.40 1.29
C ASP A 49 -4.29 7.07 0.17
N ASP A 50 -4.72 7.23 -1.07
CA ASP A 50 -3.81 7.04 -2.21
C ASP A 50 -2.71 8.11 -2.17
N PRO A 51 -1.42 7.72 -2.16
CA PRO A 51 -0.32 8.67 -1.96
C PRO A 51 -0.10 9.64 -3.11
N LYS A 52 -0.72 9.39 -4.28
CA LYS A 52 -0.59 10.22 -5.46
C LYS A 52 -1.91 10.79 -5.97
N ILE A 53 -3.02 10.21 -5.59
CA ILE A 53 -4.33 10.61 -6.07
C ILE A 53 -5.14 11.11 -4.90
N GLU A 54 -5.24 12.43 -4.77
CA GLU A 54 -6.15 13.04 -3.81
C GLU A 54 -7.60 12.63 -4.09
N GLY A 55 -8.39 12.56 -3.03
CA GLY A 55 -9.81 12.23 -3.12
C GLY A 55 -10.12 10.74 -3.27
N VAL A 56 -9.18 9.85 -2.94
CA VAL A 56 -9.41 8.41 -2.85
C VAL A 56 -8.90 7.87 -1.52
N SER A 57 -9.79 7.20 -0.77
CA SER A 57 -9.46 6.49 0.46
C SER A 57 -9.84 5.02 0.33
N CYS A 58 -9.01 4.15 0.90
CA CYS A 58 -9.18 2.71 0.91
C CYS A 58 -9.24 2.19 2.36
N HIS A 59 -10.10 1.21 2.59
CA HIS A 59 -10.16 0.44 3.83
C HIS A 59 -9.77 -1.00 3.52
N LEU A 60 -8.87 -1.53 4.33
CA LEU A 60 -8.35 -2.88 4.24
C LEU A 60 -8.72 -3.65 5.50
N SER A 61 -9.28 -4.84 5.37
CA SER A 61 -9.46 -5.75 6.50
C SER A 61 -8.58 -6.98 6.34
N ARG A 62 -7.93 -7.40 7.43
CA ARG A 62 -7.09 -8.59 7.45
C ARG A 62 -7.04 -9.23 8.83
N ALA A 63 -6.79 -10.54 8.88
CA ALA A 63 -6.57 -11.25 10.13
C ALA A 63 -5.15 -10.98 10.65
N LYS A 64 -5.05 -10.73 11.97
CA LYS A 64 -3.79 -10.69 12.72
C LYS A 64 -3.79 -11.82 13.75
N THR A 65 -2.75 -12.66 13.74
CA THR A 65 -2.57 -13.72 14.69
C THR A 65 -1.97 -13.16 15.99
N GLY A 66 -2.65 -13.36 17.11
CA GLY A 66 -2.17 -12.93 18.42
C GLY A 66 -1.24 -13.94 19.10
N GLY A 67 -0.58 -13.48 20.19
CA GLY A 67 0.30 -14.28 21.05
C GLY A 67 1.78 -14.23 20.66
N LEU A 68 2.62 -14.90 21.44
CA LEU A 68 4.09 -14.89 21.24
C LEU A 68 4.48 -15.37 19.84
N LYS A 69 3.78 -16.32 19.27
CA LYS A 69 4.03 -16.82 17.90
C LYS A 69 3.75 -15.73 16.85
N GLY A 70 2.72 -14.90 17.05
CA GLY A 70 2.45 -13.74 16.18
C GLY A 70 3.51 -12.66 16.31
N THR A 71 3.98 -12.39 17.52
CA THR A 71 5.04 -11.40 17.79
C THR A 71 6.36 -11.78 17.14
N PHE A 72 6.71 -13.07 17.12
CA PHE A 72 7.93 -13.56 16.46
C PHE A 72 7.74 -13.89 14.97
N GLY A 73 6.56 -13.62 14.39
CA GLY A 73 6.29 -13.89 12.98
C GLY A 73 6.29 -15.38 12.59
N VAL A 74 6.25 -16.28 13.57
CA VAL A 74 6.22 -17.75 13.38
C VAL A 74 4.79 -18.25 13.18
N ALA A 75 3.77 -17.45 13.55
CA ALA A 75 2.40 -17.81 13.32
C ALA A 75 2.03 -17.58 11.84
N GLU A 76 1.25 -18.48 11.30
CA GLU A 76 0.72 -18.34 9.96
C GLU A 76 -0.43 -17.33 9.99
N ASP A 77 -0.11 -16.05 9.72
CA ASP A 77 -1.15 -15.08 9.40
C ASP A 77 -1.71 -15.47 8.04
N THR A 78 -3.04 -15.53 7.97
CA THR A 78 -3.72 -15.77 6.70
C THR A 78 -3.36 -14.65 5.74
N SER A 79 -3.04 -15.01 4.50
CA SER A 79 -2.77 -14.04 3.43
C SER A 79 -4.04 -13.36 2.90
N ASP A 80 -5.19 -13.64 3.53
CA ASP A 80 -6.48 -13.10 3.14
C ASP A 80 -6.62 -11.65 3.58
N ALA A 81 -6.90 -10.80 2.61
CA ALA A 81 -7.25 -9.41 2.84
C ALA A 81 -8.40 -9.01 1.93
N SER A 82 -9.29 -8.19 2.45
CA SER A 82 -10.37 -7.57 1.69
C SER A 82 -10.14 -6.08 1.60
N ILE A 83 -10.46 -5.48 0.45
CA ILE A 83 -10.26 -4.05 0.19
C ILE A 83 -11.54 -3.38 -0.32
N ALA A 84 -11.80 -2.17 0.18
CA ALA A 84 -12.87 -1.30 -0.31
C ALA A 84 -12.33 0.13 -0.45
N CYS A 85 -12.30 0.64 -1.67
CA CYS A 85 -11.87 2.01 -1.96
C CYS A 85 -13.06 2.86 -2.42
N ARG A 86 -13.02 4.16 -2.10
CA ARG A 86 -14.07 5.11 -2.44
C ARG A 86 -13.47 6.44 -2.89
N GLN A 87 -14.19 7.11 -3.80
CA GLN A 87 -13.94 8.53 -4.05
C GLN A 87 -14.48 9.33 -2.87
N THR A 88 -13.64 10.12 -2.22
CA THR A 88 -13.94 10.95 -1.05
C THR A 88 -13.91 12.45 -1.36
N GLY A 89 -13.40 12.81 -2.54
CA GLY A 89 -13.27 14.18 -3.01
C GLY A 89 -13.12 14.27 -4.52
N VAL A 90 -12.77 15.45 -4.99
CA VAL A 90 -12.38 15.63 -6.40
C VAL A 90 -11.06 14.89 -6.65
N ILE A 91 -11.04 14.04 -7.66
CA ILE A 91 -9.83 13.30 -8.03
C ILE A 91 -8.98 14.17 -8.98
N THR A 92 -7.74 14.43 -8.58
CA THR A 92 -6.72 14.96 -9.47
C THR A 92 -5.90 13.79 -10.02
N LEU A 93 -5.95 13.59 -11.34
CA LEU A 93 -5.26 12.47 -11.98
C LEU A 93 -3.91 12.95 -12.56
N PRO A 94 -2.77 12.54 -11.96
CA PRO A 94 -1.45 12.91 -12.44
C PRO A 94 -1.16 12.34 -13.83
N PRO A 95 -0.37 13.04 -14.68
CA PRO A 95 -0.06 12.58 -16.03
C PRO A 95 0.65 11.23 -16.07
N ASP A 96 1.49 10.93 -15.09
CA ASP A 96 2.20 9.66 -15.00
C ASP A 96 1.25 8.48 -14.69
N VAL A 97 0.18 8.70 -13.95
CA VAL A 97 -0.88 7.71 -13.72
C VAL A 97 -1.75 7.56 -14.96
N ALA A 98 -2.15 8.67 -15.58
CA ALA A 98 -2.99 8.67 -16.79
C ALA A 98 -2.31 7.98 -17.97
N SER A 99 -0.98 8.05 -18.07
CA SER A 99 -0.19 7.46 -19.16
C SER A 99 0.15 5.97 -18.97
N LYS A 100 0.14 5.45 -17.74
CA LYS A 100 0.42 4.05 -17.43
C LYS A 100 -0.73 3.15 -17.87
N LYS A 101 -0.56 2.46 -19.01
CA LYS A 101 -1.63 1.65 -19.61
C LYS A 101 -1.76 0.25 -19.03
N ARG A 102 -0.70 -0.35 -18.45
CA ARG A 102 -0.71 -1.75 -17.98
C ARG A 102 0.11 -1.99 -16.73
N ASP A 103 1.04 -1.09 -16.40
CA ASP A 103 1.90 -1.25 -15.24
C ASP A 103 1.21 -0.69 -14.01
N GLY A 104 0.95 -1.56 -13.04
CA GLY A 104 0.39 -1.15 -11.76
C GLY A 104 1.44 -0.41 -10.93
N GLU A 105 0.97 0.50 -10.08
CA GLU A 105 1.81 1.19 -9.11
C GLU A 105 1.45 0.76 -7.69
N ARG A 106 2.46 0.34 -6.94
CA ARG A 106 2.24 -0.03 -5.54
C ARG A 106 1.99 1.23 -4.71
N VAL A 107 0.80 1.31 -4.12
CA VAL A 107 0.33 2.44 -3.31
C VAL A 107 0.35 2.15 -1.81
N PHE A 108 0.40 0.87 -1.44
CA PHE A 108 0.43 0.45 -0.04
C PHE A 108 1.23 -0.85 0.11
N LYS A 109 2.00 -0.95 1.20
CA LYS A 109 2.71 -2.18 1.59
C LYS A 109 2.83 -2.24 3.09
N GLU A 110 2.39 -3.33 3.68
CA GLU A 110 2.57 -3.61 5.10
C GLU A 110 3.16 -5.00 5.33
N SER A 111 4.10 -5.08 6.27
CA SER A 111 4.68 -6.34 6.69
C SER A 111 3.71 -7.05 7.65
N THR A 112 3.28 -8.24 7.30
CA THR A 112 2.39 -9.07 8.14
C THR A 112 3.15 -10.08 8.99
N SER A 113 4.45 -10.25 8.75
CA SER A 113 5.32 -11.08 9.58
C SER A 113 6.79 -10.66 9.46
N LEU A 114 7.62 -11.04 10.46
CA LEU A 114 9.07 -10.84 10.42
C LEU A 114 9.75 -11.69 9.33
N LEU A 115 9.09 -12.71 8.81
CA LEU A 115 9.60 -13.67 7.86
C LEU A 115 8.83 -13.61 6.53
N PHE A 116 9.01 -12.53 5.76
CA PHE A 116 8.74 -12.50 4.31
C PHE A 116 7.28 -12.48 3.83
N LYS A 117 6.31 -12.08 4.66
CA LYS A 117 4.94 -11.88 4.19
C LYS A 117 4.60 -10.39 4.17
N HIS A 118 4.15 -9.90 3.03
CA HIS A 118 3.65 -8.54 2.91
C HIS A 118 2.28 -8.57 2.22
N ILE A 119 1.36 -7.77 2.74
CA ILE A 119 0.18 -7.38 1.99
C ILE A 119 0.53 -6.14 1.20
N GLN A 120 0.20 -6.16 -0.07
CA GLN A 120 0.45 -5.06 -1.00
C GLN A 120 -0.85 -4.65 -1.66
N VAL A 121 -0.96 -3.35 -1.95
CA VAL A 121 -2.02 -2.83 -2.82
C VAL A 121 -1.36 -2.17 -4.03
N VAL A 122 -1.79 -2.58 -5.21
CA VAL A 122 -1.33 -2.06 -6.49
C VAL A 122 -2.50 -1.38 -7.17
N ARG A 123 -2.30 -0.12 -7.58
CA ARG A 123 -3.26 0.68 -8.33
C ARG A 123 -3.01 0.54 -9.82
N PHE A 124 -4.10 0.42 -10.59
CA PHE A 124 -4.15 0.51 -12.05
C PHE A 124 -5.14 1.58 -12.47
N TYR A 125 -5.02 2.08 -13.69
CA TYR A 125 -5.98 2.97 -14.28
C TYR A 125 -6.55 2.38 -15.58
N ASP A 126 -7.87 2.12 -15.60
CA ASP A 126 -8.61 1.77 -16.82
C ASP A 126 -9.11 3.05 -17.49
N ALA A 127 -8.32 3.58 -18.42
CA ALA A 127 -8.65 4.81 -19.13
C ALA A 127 -9.94 4.68 -19.97
N LYS A 128 -10.27 3.47 -20.47
CA LYS A 128 -11.48 3.24 -21.28
C LYS A 128 -12.74 3.43 -20.44
N ARG A 129 -12.67 3.04 -19.14
CA ARG A 129 -13.82 3.12 -18.23
C ARG A 129 -13.69 4.25 -17.22
N ASN A 130 -12.64 5.06 -17.31
CA ASN A 130 -12.32 6.13 -16.36
C ASN A 130 -12.39 5.65 -14.90
N THR A 131 -11.71 4.52 -14.61
CA THR A 131 -11.84 3.81 -13.34
C THR A 131 -10.45 3.48 -12.77
N LEU A 132 -10.24 3.82 -11.51
CA LEU A 132 -9.09 3.34 -10.74
C LEU A 132 -9.40 1.94 -10.20
N ILE A 133 -8.41 1.06 -10.25
CA ILE A 133 -8.51 -0.32 -9.80
C ILE A 133 -7.43 -0.55 -8.75
N TYR A 134 -7.82 -1.02 -7.57
CA TYR A 134 -6.93 -1.35 -6.47
C TYR A 134 -6.95 -2.85 -6.23
N LEU A 135 -5.85 -3.51 -6.51
CA LEU A 135 -5.65 -4.94 -6.30
C LEU A 135 -4.84 -5.16 -5.02
N THR A 136 -5.43 -5.81 -4.03
CA THR A 136 -4.67 -6.30 -2.87
C THR A 136 -4.28 -7.76 -3.04
N TYR A 137 -3.07 -8.11 -2.65
CA TYR A 137 -2.57 -9.48 -2.66
C TYR A 137 -1.43 -9.64 -1.66
N SER A 138 -1.12 -10.89 -1.32
CA SER A 138 0.04 -11.25 -0.51
C SER A 138 1.17 -11.77 -1.41
N ASP A 139 2.40 -11.36 -1.14
CA ASP A 139 3.59 -11.81 -1.88
C ASP A 139 4.15 -13.15 -1.38
N LYS A 140 3.47 -13.82 -0.45
CA LYS A 140 3.84 -15.17 -0.05
C LYS A 140 3.59 -16.13 -1.21
N LEU A 141 4.66 -16.78 -1.66
CA LEU A 141 4.56 -17.94 -2.55
C LEU A 141 4.02 -19.13 -1.73
N ILE A 142 2.77 -19.48 -1.97
CA ILE A 142 2.15 -20.73 -1.49
C ILE A 142 1.95 -21.59 -2.74
N ASP A 143 2.05 -22.91 -2.59
CA ASP A 143 1.60 -23.82 -3.64
C ASP A 143 0.12 -23.55 -3.92
N GLY A 144 -0.17 -22.97 -5.07
CA GLY A 144 -1.52 -22.57 -5.48
C GLY A 144 -1.61 -21.10 -5.93
N SER A 145 -2.83 -20.64 -6.14
CA SER A 145 -3.12 -19.27 -6.57
C SER A 145 -2.98 -18.29 -5.40
N PRO A 146 -2.31 -17.13 -5.58
CA PRO A 146 -2.23 -16.12 -4.52
C PRO A 146 -3.63 -15.58 -4.18
N GLN A 147 -3.90 -15.46 -2.89
CA GLN A 147 -5.10 -14.79 -2.38
C GLN A 147 -5.08 -13.32 -2.81
N ASN A 148 -6.18 -12.86 -3.39
CA ASN A 148 -6.29 -11.50 -3.85
C ASN A 148 -7.73 -10.98 -3.77
N ALA A 149 -7.87 -9.65 -3.69
CA ALA A 149 -9.14 -8.96 -3.77
C ALA A 149 -8.99 -7.67 -4.57
N ILE A 150 -10.08 -7.22 -5.17
CA ILE A 150 -10.11 -6.04 -6.02
C ILE A 150 -11.17 -5.04 -5.54
N SER A 151 -10.83 -3.76 -5.59
CA SER A 151 -11.78 -2.66 -5.44
C SER A 151 -11.65 -1.70 -6.62
N THR A 152 -12.78 -1.14 -7.06
CA THR A 152 -12.82 -0.18 -8.16
C THR A 152 -13.42 1.14 -7.72
N VAL A 153 -12.83 2.24 -8.17
CA VAL A 153 -13.31 3.61 -7.92
C VAL A 153 -13.59 4.26 -9.26
N GLN A 154 -14.88 4.42 -9.57
CA GLN A 154 -15.29 5.17 -10.76
C GLN A 154 -14.97 6.65 -10.54
N ILE A 155 -14.22 7.24 -11.47
CA ILE A 155 -13.91 8.68 -11.42
C ILE A 155 -15.10 9.44 -11.98
N THR A 156 -15.86 10.10 -11.10
CA THR A 156 -17.04 10.89 -11.49
C THR A 156 -16.73 12.37 -11.63
N ASN A 157 -15.80 12.89 -10.78
CA ASN A 157 -15.34 14.26 -10.81
C ASN A 157 -13.81 14.24 -10.83
N ALA A 158 -13.19 14.58 -11.96
CA ALA A 158 -11.75 14.60 -12.11
C ALA A 158 -11.24 15.93 -12.66
N ILE A 159 -10.07 16.32 -12.17
CA ILE A 159 -9.22 17.33 -12.78
C ILE A 159 -8.02 16.58 -13.37
N PHE A 160 -7.78 16.76 -14.67
CA PHE A 160 -6.59 16.21 -15.30
C PHE A 160 -5.51 17.29 -15.30
N GLU A 161 -4.39 17.02 -14.64
CA GLU A 161 -3.21 17.88 -14.72
C GLU A 161 -2.62 17.80 -16.13
N LYS A 162 -2.21 18.96 -16.65
CA LYS A 162 -1.59 19.10 -17.99
C LYS A 162 -0.08 18.92 -17.92
#